data_70c071de54db959a7ef9dec57a154c91
#
_entry.id   70c071de54db959a7ef9dec57a154c91
#
_cell.length_a   1.000
_cell.length_b   1.000
_cell.length_c   1.000
_cell.angle_alpha   90.00
_cell.angle_beta   90.00
_cell.angle_gamma   90.00
#
_symmetry.space_group_name_H-M   'P 1'
#
loop_
_entity.id
_entity.type
_entity.pdbx_description
1 polymer ?
#
loop_
_entity_poly.entity_id
_entity_poly.type
_entity_poly.pdbx_seq_one_letter_code
_entity_poly.pdbx_strand_id
1 'polypeptide(L)'
;SFPTRRSSDLVVMPKGAPKSKVAATCDYSAEVVLHGDNFNDTIAKVSEIVEMEGRIFIPPYDDPKVIAGQGTIGLEIMEDLYDVDNVIVPIGGGGLIAGIAVAIKSINPTIRVIGVQSENVHGMAASFHSGEITTHRTTGTLADGCDVSRPGNLTYEIVRELVDDIVLVSEDEIRNSMIALIQRNKVVTERSE
;
A
#
# COMPACT_ATOMS: atom_id res chain seq x y z
N SER A 1 4.27 -27.39 -12.01
CA SER A 1 5.40 -26.50 -12.31
C SER A 1 4.83 -25.14 -12.66
N PHE A 2 5.06 -24.14 -11.83
CA PHE A 2 4.77 -22.77 -12.18
C PHE A 2 5.55 -22.40 -13.45
N PRO A 3 4.95 -21.65 -14.39
CA PRO A 3 5.66 -21.24 -15.58
C PRO A 3 6.85 -20.37 -15.15
N THR A 4 8.01 -20.94 -15.38
CA THR A 4 9.28 -20.32 -15.13
C THR A 4 9.43 -19.06 -15.96
N ARG A 5 9.80 -17.96 -15.29
CA ARG A 5 10.44 -16.77 -15.81
C ARG A 5 9.64 -16.01 -16.87
N ARG A 6 8.94 -15.02 -16.42
CA ARG A 6 8.63 -13.88 -17.27
C ARG A 6 9.88 -12.98 -17.34
N SER A 7 10.70 -13.21 -18.35
CA SER A 7 11.84 -12.33 -18.67
C SER A 7 11.41 -10.97 -19.23
N SER A 8 10.17 -10.56 -18.97
CA SER A 8 9.54 -9.36 -19.53
C SER A 8 9.03 -8.37 -18.48
N ASP A 9 9.14 -8.69 -17.19
CA ASP A 9 8.68 -7.78 -16.15
C ASP A 9 9.69 -6.62 -16.03
N LEU A 10 9.16 -5.38 -16.13
CA LEU A 10 9.94 -4.16 -15.97
C LEU A 10 9.41 -3.39 -14.78
N VAL A 11 10.29 -3.03 -13.85
CA VAL A 11 9.96 -2.27 -12.65
C VAL A 11 10.69 -0.94 -12.69
N VAL A 12 9.95 0.16 -12.61
CA VAL A 12 10.54 1.50 -12.50
C VAL A 12 10.53 1.92 -11.04
N MET A 13 11.68 2.34 -10.53
CA MET A 13 11.85 2.78 -9.15
C MET A 13 12.52 4.16 -9.11
N PRO A 14 12.27 4.99 -8.08
CA PRO A 14 13.02 6.23 -7.90
C PRO A 14 14.51 5.93 -7.66
N LYS A 15 15.38 6.87 -8.01
CA LYS A 15 16.85 6.72 -7.84
C LYS A 15 17.26 6.49 -6.39
N GLY A 16 16.46 6.99 -5.44
CA GLY A 16 16.65 6.81 -4.00
C GLY A 16 16.10 5.49 -3.43
N ALA A 17 15.60 4.57 -4.25
CA ALA A 17 15.07 3.30 -3.78
C ALA A 17 16.10 2.49 -2.98
N PRO A 18 15.71 1.80 -1.90
CA PRO A 18 16.62 0.98 -1.11
C PRO A 18 17.35 -0.06 -1.97
N LYS A 19 18.67 -0.13 -1.83
CA LYS A 19 19.50 -1.06 -2.62
C LYS A 19 19.06 -2.51 -2.47
N SER A 20 18.57 -2.90 -1.30
CA SER A 20 18.02 -4.24 -1.03
C SER A 20 16.78 -4.53 -1.89
N LYS A 21 15.85 -3.55 -2.03
CA LYS A 21 14.65 -3.72 -2.89
C LYS A 21 15.04 -3.84 -4.36
N VAL A 22 15.99 -3.02 -4.81
CA VAL A 22 16.51 -3.09 -6.19
C VAL A 22 17.15 -4.46 -6.46
N ALA A 23 18.04 -4.91 -5.57
CA ALA A 23 18.72 -6.19 -5.72
C ALA A 23 17.72 -7.36 -5.72
N ALA A 24 16.80 -7.42 -4.77
CA ALA A 24 15.77 -8.45 -4.71
C ALA A 24 14.92 -8.51 -5.99
N THR A 25 14.55 -7.35 -6.54
CA THR A 25 13.78 -7.28 -7.79
C THR A 25 14.60 -7.84 -8.98
N CYS A 26 15.88 -7.50 -9.06
CA CYS A 26 16.77 -8.06 -10.09
C CYS A 26 16.96 -9.58 -9.94
N ASP A 27 17.02 -10.08 -8.71
CA ASP A 27 17.16 -11.53 -8.43
C ASP A 27 15.94 -12.32 -8.93
N TYR A 28 14.76 -11.71 -8.99
CA TYR A 28 13.57 -12.27 -9.64
C TYR A 28 13.60 -12.17 -11.17
N SER A 29 14.73 -11.72 -11.75
CA SER A 29 14.93 -11.57 -13.20
C SER A 29 14.06 -10.48 -13.84
N ALA A 30 13.58 -9.51 -13.06
CA ALA A 30 12.95 -8.32 -13.59
C ALA A 30 14.00 -7.31 -14.07
N GLU A 31 13.65 -6.56 -15.10
CA GLU A 31 14.40 -5.39 -15.53
C GLU A 31 14.09 -4.23 -14.58
N VAL A 32 15.10 -3.56 -14.03
CA VAL A 32 14.90 -2.41 -13.13
C VAL A 32 15.40 -1.13 -13.79
N VAL A 33 14.50 -0.15 -13.91
CA VAL A 33 14.80 1.20 -14.38
C VAL A 33 14.75 2.17 -13.21
N LEU A 34 15.89 2.77 -12.84
CA LEU A 34 15.95 3.81 -11.82
C LEU A 34 15.73 5.17 -12.44
N HIS A 35 14.62 5.84 -12.12
CA HIS A 35 14.26 7.13 -12.70
C HIS A 35 13.56 8.06 -11.72
N GLY A 36 13.92 9.36 -11.81
CA GLY A 36 13.33 10.40 -10.96
C GLY A 36 13.74 10.33 -9.50
N ASP A 37 13.26 11.29 -8.73
CA ASP A 37 13.58 11.42 -7.30
C ASP A 37 12.39 11.08 -6.40
N ASN A 38 11.19 10.94 -7.00
CA ASN A 38 9.94 10.67 -6.29
C ASN A 38 9.01 9.76 -7.10
N PHE A 39 7.89 9.36 -6.49
CA PHE A 39 6.90 8.49 -7.09
C PHE A 39 6.27 9.07 -8.39
N ASN A 40 6.01 10.38 -8.45
CA ASN A 40 5.40 11.00 -9.62
C ASN A 40 6.32 10.96 -10.86
N ASP A 41 7.62 11.20 -10.65
CA ASP A 41 8.62 11.10 -11.72
C ASP A 41 8.69 9.66 -12.24
N THR A 42 8.59 8.70 -11.34
CA THR A 42 8.57 7.26 -11.66
C THR A 42 7.36 6.92 -12.52
N ILE A 43 6.17 7.38 -12.17
CA ILE A 43 4.94 7.15 -12.94
C ILE A 43 5.01 7.81 -14.32
N ALA A 44 5.56 9.00 -14.43
CA ALA A 44 5.76 9.65 -15.73
C ALA A 44 6.64 8.79 -16.67
N LYS A 45 7.72 8.21 -16.12
CA LYS A 45 8.59 7.30 -16.88
C LYS A 45 7.89 5.99 -17.26
N VAL A 46 7.05 5.46 -16.39
CA VAL A 46 6.22 4.28 -16.71
C VAL A 46 5.31 4.57 -17.89
N SER A 47 4.64 5.72 -17.90
CA SER A 47 3.75 6.13 -18.99
C SER A 47 4.50 6.23 -20.33
N GLU A 48 5.69 6.82 -20.32
CA GLU A 48 6.57 6.88 -21.51
C GLU A 48 6.91 5.46 -22.05
N ILE A 49 7.31 4.56 -21.17
CA ILE A 49 7.67 3.18 -21.57
C ILE A 49 6.44 2.43 -22.10
N VAL A 50 5.28 2.59 -21.48
CA VAL A 50 4.02 2.00 -21.95
C VAL A 50 3.67 2.46 -23.36
N GLU A 51 3.78 3.76 -23.62
CA GLU A 51 3.52 4.32 -24.96
C GLU A 51 4.53 3.83 -26.00
N MET A 52 5.81 3.78 -25.65
CA MET A 52 6.87 3.42 -26.60
C MET A 52 6.93 1.91 -26.91
N GLU A 53 6.69 1.07 -25.89
CA GLU A 53 6.93 -0.37 -25.97
C GLU A 53 5.64 -1.20 -25.99
N GLY A 54 4.47 -0.59 -25.81
CA GLY A 54 3.18 -1.27 -25.77
C GLY A 54 3.03 -2.23 -24.57
N ARG A 55 3.75 -1.99 -23.49
CA ARG A 55 3.68 -2.80 -22.27
C ARG A 55 2.36 -2.55 -21.53
N ILE A 56 1.92 -3.53 -20.75
CA ILE A 56 0.77 -3.40 -19.88
C ILE A 56 1.24 -2.81 -18.54
N PHE A 57 0.69 -1.66 -18.17
CA PHE A 57 0.92 -1.08 -16.85
C PHE A 57 0.07 -1.80 -15.79
N ILE A 58 0.72 -2.19 -14.70
CA ILE A 58 0.06 -2.71 -13.50
C ILE A 58 0.20 -1.66 -12.41
N PRO A 59 -0.88 -0.94 -12.05
CA PRO A 59 -0.84 0.06 -11.00
C PRO A 59 -0.48 -0.57 -9.64
N PRO A 60 0.20 0.16 -8.76
CA PRO A 60 0.58 -0.39 -7.45
C PRO A 60 -0.60 -0.56 -6.49
N TYR A 61 -1.71 0.16 -6.67
CA TYR A 61 -2.87 0.10 -5.78
C TYR A 61 -4.22 0.45 -6.43
N ASP A 62 -4.26 1.36 -7.42
CA ASP A 62 -5.52 1.93 -7.94
C ASP A 62 -6.03 1.15 -9.17
N ASP A 63 -6.28 -0.13 -8.99
CA ASP A 63 -6.78 -1.05 -10.02
C ASP A 63 -7.70 -2.11 -9.40
N PRO A 64 -8.85 -2.42 -10.01
CA PRO A 64 -9.81 -3.39 -9.46
C PRO A 64 -9.21 -4.78 -9.21
N LYS A 65 -8.30 -5.25 -10.07
CA LYS A 65 -7.68 -6.59 -9.94
C LYS A 65 -6.65 -6.60 -8.82
N VAL A 66 -5.89 -5.49 -8.66
CA VAL A 66 -4.94 -5.33 -7.57
C VAL A 66 -5.70 -5.29 -6.24
N ILE A 67 -6.76 -4.47 -6.15
CA ILE A 67 -7.62 -4.40 -4.97
C ILE A 67 -8.22 -5.76 -4.63
N ALA A 68 -8.74 -6.48 -5.61
CA ALA A 68 -9.28 -7.83 -5.41
C ALA A 68 -8.22 -8.82 -4.90
N GLY A 69 -6.98 -8.73 -5.40
CA GLY A 69 -5.85 -9.50 -4.89
C GLY A 69 -5.56 -9.22 -3.42
N GLN A 70 -5.58 -7.95 -3.00
CA GLN A 70 -5.40 -7.57 -1.59
C GLN A 70 -6.57 -8.05 -0.70
N GLY A 71 -7.77 -8.18 -1.27
CA GLY A 71 -8.96 -8.69 -0.57
C GLY A 71 -8.81 -10.12 -0.06
N THR A 72 -7.92 -10.92 -0.64
CA THR A 72 -7.65 -12.30 -0.17
C THR A 72 -7.17 -12.33 1.28
N ILE A 73 -6.43 -11.30 1.72
CA ILE A 73 -6.02 -11.15 3.12
C ILE A 73 -7.24 -11.03 4.03
N GLY A 74 -8.24 -10.26 3.63
CA GLY A 74 -9.51 -10.15 4.38
C GLY A 74 -10.24 -11.49 4.49
N LEU A 75 -10.22 -12.31 3.43
CA LEU A 75 -10.81 -13.66 3.45
C LEU A 75 -10.06 -14.58 4.41
N GLU A 76 -8.73 -14.60 4.37
CA GLU A 76 -7.88 -15.39 5.27
C GLU A 76 -8.07 -14.98 6.74
N ILE A 77 -8.18 -13.68 7.03
CA ILE A 77 -8.49 -13.20 8.39
C ILE A 77 -9.83 -13.78 8.88
N MET A 78 -10.86 -13.77 8.01
CA MET A 78 -12.18 -14.27 8.38
C MET A 78 -12.23 -15.79 8.53
N GLU A 79 -11.35 -16.53 7.85
CA GLU A 79 -11.20 -17.98 8.02
C GLU A 79 -10.51 -18.32 9.34
N ASP A 80 -9.48 -17.55 9.73
CA ASP A 80 -8.66 -17.83 10.92
C ASP A 80 -9.27 -17.25 12.21
N LEU A 81 -9.98 -16.11 12.11
CA LEU A 81 -10.51 -15.35 13.25
C LEU A 81 -12.01 -15.07 13.07
N TYR A 82 -12.85 -16.04 13.42
CA TYR A 82 -14.31 -15.94 13.25
C TYR A 82 -15.02 -14.92 14.15
N ASP A 83 -14.38 -14.47 15.23
CA ASP A 83 -14.92 -13.57 16.26
C ASP A 83 -14.19 -12.21 16.32
N VAL A 84 -13.57 -11.81 15.21
CA VAL A 84 -12.86 -10.52 15.13
C VAL A 84 -13.86 -9.35 15.14
N ASP A 85 -13.60 -8.34 15.97
CA ASP A 85 -14.42 -7.13 16.06
C ASP A 85 -13.83 -5.98 15.23
N ASN A 86 -12.50 -5.88 15.18
CA ASN A 86 -11.81 -4.79 14.51
C ASN A 86 -10.62 -5.32 13.69
N VAL A 87 -10.46 -4.82 12.48
CA VAL A 87 -9.29 -5.05 11.62
C VAL A 87 -8.60 -3.73 11.36
N ILE A 88 -7.32 -3.64 11.74
CA ILE A 88 -6.50 -2.44 11.63
C ILE A 88 -5.54 -2.61 10.46
N VAL A 89 -5.53 -1.64 9.52
CA VAL A 89 -4.80 -1.77 8.26
C VAL A 89 -3.99 -0.51 7.98
N PRO A 90 -2.69 -0.63 7.67
CA PRO A 90 -1.89 0.51 7.24
C PRO A 90 -2.33 1.01 5.86
N ILE A 91 -2.25 2.33 5.65
CA ILE A 91 -2.67 2.96 4.41
C ILE A 91 -1.52 3.74 3.77
N GLY A 92 -1.19 3.37 2.52
CA GLY A 92 -0.48 4.23 1.58
C GLY A 92 -1.47 4.79 0.55
N GLY A 93 -1.47 4.25 -0.67
CA GLY A 93 -2.43 4.60 -1.73
C GLY A 93 -3.84 4.03 -1.58
N GLY A 94 -4.06 3.15 -0.60
CA GLY A 94 -5.37 2.61 -0.23
C GLY A 94 -5.72 1.23 -0.81
N GLY A 95 -4.87 0.60 -1.63
CA GLY A 95 -5.18 -0.68 -2.27
C GLY A 95 -5.43 -1.82 -1.28
N LEU A 96 -4.58 -1.94 -0.25
CA LEU A 96 -4.68 -2.98 0.77
C LEU A 96 -5.98 -2.85 1.57
N ILE A 97 -6.22 -1.69 2.16
CA ILE A 97 -7.41 -1.47 2.99
C ILE A 97 -8.70 -1.55 2.18
N ALA A 98 -8.70 -1.06 0.94
CA ALA A 98 -9.85 -1.19 0.05
C ALA A 98 -10.21 -2.65 -0.21
N GLY A 99 -9.23 -3.49 -0.54
CA GLY A 99 -9.45 -4.93 -0.74
C GLY A 99 -9.95 -5.65 0.50
N ILE A 100 -9.28 -5.41 1.64
CA ILE A 100 -9.68 -6.00 2.93
C ILE A 100 -11.09 -5.54 3.33
N ALA A 101 -11.41 -4.25 3.20
CA ALA A 101 -12.72 -3.71 3.54
C ALA A 101 -13.83 -4.34 2.69
N VAL A 102 -13.64 -4.46 1.37
CA VAL A 102 -14.60 -5.13 0.49
C VAL A 102 -14.84 -6.57 0.93
N ALA A 103 -13.78 -7.34 1.19
CA ALA A 103 -13.89 -8.74 1.60
C ALA A 103 -14.63 -8.87 2.95
N ILE A 104 -14.18 -8.16 3.97
CA ILE A 104 -14.74 -8.24 5.33
C ILE A 104 -16.19 -7.75 5.38
N LYS A 105 -16.46 -6.57 4.84
CA LYS A 105 -17.81 -5.98 4.87
C LYS A 105 -18.83 -6.78 4.06
N SER A 106 -18.37 -7.51 3.03
CA SER A 106 -19.24 -8.44 2.27
C SER A 106 -19.64 -9.68 3.08
N ILE A 107 -18.80 -10.13 4.02
CA ILE A 107 -19.06 -11.28 4.88
C ILE A 107 -19.79 -10.87 6.15
N ASN A 108 -19.26 -9.88 6.85
CA ASN A 108 -19.83 -9.36 8.10
C ASN A 108 -19.65 -7.83 8.18
N PRO A 109 -20.68 -7.05 7.88
CA PRO A 109 -20.61 -5.58 7.90
C PRO A 109 -20.47 -4.97 9.31
N THR A 110 -20.63 -5.75 10.37
CA THR A 110 -20.47 -5.26 11.76
C THR A 110 -19.02 -5.17 12.21
N ILE A 111 -18.10 -5.87 11.55
CA ILE A 111 -16.66 -5.80 11.83
C ILE A 111 -16.15 -4.45 11.39
N ARG A 112 -15.46 -3.75 12.28
CA ARG A 112 -14.87 -2.45 11.98
C ARG A 112 -13.55 -2.60 11.24
N VAL A 113 -13.41 -1.87 10.14
CA VAL A 113 -12.15 -1.73 9.41
C VAL A 113 -11.59 -0.34 9.67
N ILE A 114 -10.43 -0.26 10.30
CA ILE A 114 -9.79 0.98 10.74
C ILE A 114 -8.47 1.16 10.01
N GLY A 115 -8.33 2.28 9.31
CA GLY A 115 -7.09 2.65 8.64
C GLY A 115 -6.09 3.32 9.58
N VAL A 116 -4.79 3.14 9.31
CA VAL A 116 -3.71 3.84 10.01
C VAL A 116 -2.80 4.52 9.02
N GLN A 117 -2.52 5.81 9.22
CA GLN A 117 -1.51 6.55 8.46
C GLN A 117 -0.56 7.32 9.38
N SER A 118 0.65 7.58 8.87
CA SER A 118 1.57 8.51 9.53
C SER A 118 1.04 9.96 9.47
N GLU A 119 1.21 10.72 10.53
CA GLU A 119 0.93 12.17 10.54
C GLU A 119 1.72 12.93 9.44
N ASN A 120 2.89 12.42 9.06
CA ASN A 120 3.73 13.01 8.03
C ASN A 120 3.23 12.74 6.60
N VAL A 121 2.38 11.71 6.43
CA VAL A 121 1.89 11.24 5.13
C VAL A 121 0.44 10.80 5.27
N HIS A 122 -0.49 11.74 5.25
CA HIS A 122 -1.89 11.48 5.57
C HIS A 122 -2.88 11.86 4.45
N GLY A 123 -2.49 11.66 3.19
CA GLY A 123 -3.34 12.02 2.05
C GLY A 123 -4.69 11.32 2.03
N MET A 124 -4.76 10.03 2.40
CA MET A 124 -6.03 9.31 2.47
C MET A 124 -6.87 9.77 3.66
N ALA A 125 -6.28 9.95 4.85
CA ALA A 125 -7.01 10.42 6.03
C ALA A 125 -7.61 11.81 5.80
N ALA A 126 -6.84 12.73 5.23
CA ALA A 126 -7.32 14.06 4.89
C ALA A 126 -8.46 14.01 3.86
N SER A 127 -8.32 13.16 2.83
CA SER A 127 -9.37 12.96 1.83
C SER A 127 -10.65 12.35 2.44
N PHE A 128 -10.49 11.37 3.32
CA PHE A 128 -11.60 10.71 4.01
C PHE A 128 -12.42 11.71 4.87
N HIS A 129 -11.73 12.54 5.64
CA HIS A 129 -12.39 13.52 6.51
C HIS A 129 -12.96 14.74 5.78
N SER A 130 -12.33 15.17 4.67
CA SER A 130 -12.83 16.29 3.88
C SER A 130 -13.99 15.93 2.94
N GLY A 131 -14.13 14.64 2.60
CA GLY A 131 -15.11 14.14 1.64
C GLY A 131 -14.70 14.31 0.17
N GLU A 132 -13.47 14.75 -0.10
CA GLU A 132 -12.91 14.92 -1.45
C GLU A 132 -11.44 14.52 -1.50
N ILE A 133 -10.99 14.07 -2.67
CA ILE A 133 -9.58 13.68 -2.83
C ILE A 133 -8.67 14.89 -2.72
N THR A 134 -7.77 14.84 -1.75
CA THR A 134 -6.75 15.86 -1.52
C THR A 134 -5.34 15.30 -1.74
N THR A 135 -4.40 16.18 -2.08
CA THR A 135 -2.98 15.83 -2.17
C THR A 135 -2.23 16.53 -1.05
N HIS A 136 -1.58 15.76 -0.19
CA HIS A 136 -0.77 16.30 0.88
C HIS A 136 0.71 16.16 0.56
N ARG A 137 1.46 17.23 0.83
CA ARG A 137 2.92 17.17 0.72
C ARG A 137 3.45 16.27 1.83
N THR A 138 4.20 15.24 1.45
CA THR A 138 4.86 14.36 2.40
C THR A 138 6.12 15.02 2.97
N THR A 139 6.39 14.79 4.24
CA THR A 139 7.64 15.20 4.90
C THR A 139 8.55 14.00 5.18
N GLY A 140 8.18 12.84 4.61
CA GLY A 140 8.86 11.57 4.82
C GLY A 140 8.36 10.85 6.07
N THR A 141 8.37 9.53 6.01
CA THR A 141 7.94 8.66 7.12
C THR A 141 8.87 7.46 7.25
N LEU A 142 8.97 6.91 8.45
CA LEU A 142 9.61 5.61 8.68
C LEU A 142 8.88 4.49 7.93
N ALA A 143 7.55 4.61 7.78
CA ALA A 143 6.72 3.69 6.99
C ALA A 143 6.83 3.99 5.49
N ASP A 144 8.03 3.79 4.90
CA ASP A 144 8.37 4.14 3.52
C ASP A 144 7.48 3.48 2.46
N GLY A 145 6.93 2.28 2.74
CA GLY A 145 5.95 1.61 1.89
C GLY A 145 4.59 2.32 1.83
N CYS A 146 4.31 3.19 2.80
CA CYS A 146 3.08 3.99 2.89
C CYS A 146 3.27 5.46 2.48
N ASP A 147 4.45 5.88 2.01
CA ASP A 147 4.75 7.27 1.61
C ASP A 147 4.06 7.63 0.29
N VAL A 148 2.75 7.81 0.34
CA VAL A 148 1.90 8.17 -0.79
C VAL A 148 1.14 9.46 -0.52
N SER A 149 1.46 10.50 -1.28
CA SER A 149 0.92 11.87 -1.09
C SER A 149 -0.56 12.03 -1.45
N ARG A 150 -1.08 11.17 -2.33
CA ARG A 150 -2.44 11.23 -2.84
C ARG A 150 -3.03 9.82 -2.96
N PRO A 151 -4.24 9.57 -2.44
CA PRO A 151 -4.93 8.29 -2.63
C PRO A 151 -5.26 8.04 -4.11
N GLY A 152 -5.50 6.78 -4.46
CA GLY A 152 -6.09 6.42 -5.75
C GLY A 152 -7.54 6.90 -5.84
N ASN A 153 -8.06 7.01 -7.05
CA ASN A 153 -9.46 7.43 -7.23
C ASN A 153 -10.43 6.32 -6.79
N LEU A 154 -10.21 5.11 -7.27
CA LEU A 154 -11.03 3.94 -6.94
C LEU A 154 -10.84 3.53 -5.48
N THR A 155 -9.60 3.52 -5.00
CA THR A 155 -9.33 3.17 -3.59
C THR A 155 -9.97 4.15 -2.63
N TYR A 156 -9.98 5.45 -2.94
CA TYR A 156 -10.67 6.47 -2.13
C TYR A 156 -12.17 6.23 -2.06
N GLU A 157 -12.82 5.95 -3.20
CA GLU A 157 -14.27 5.68 -3.23
C GLU A 157 -14.65 4.51 -2.33
N ILE A 158 -13.88 3.41 -2.41
CA ILE A 158 -14.10 2.22 -1.57
C ILE A 158 -13.84 2.53 -0.10
N VAL A 159 -12.73 3.20 0.21
CA VAL A 159 -12.38 3.56 1.59
C VAL A 159 -13.44 4.45 2.21
N ARG A 160 -13.90 5.47 1.49
CA ARG A 160 -14.97 6.37 1.96
C ARG A 160 -16.27 5.65 2.29
N GLU A 161 -16.59 4.58 1.55
CA GLU A 161 -17.85 3.83 1.70
C GLU A 161 -17.76 2.75 2.78
N LEU A 162 -16.63 2.04 2.87
CA LEU A 162 -16.54 0.80 3.64
C LEU A 162 -15.64 0.86 4.88
N VAL A 163 -14.76 1.86 4.99
CA VAL A 163 -13.86 2.00 6.14
C VAL A 163 -14.54 2.83 7.22
N ASP A 164 -14.46 2.34 8.46
CA ASP A 164 -15.19 2.96 9.58
C ASP A 164 -14.46 4.18 10.17
N ASP A 165 -13.11 4.19 10.11
CA ASP A 165 -12.30 5.28 10.66
C ASP A 165 -10.87 5.24 10.11
N ILE A 166 -10.18 6.38 10.15
CA ILE A 166 -8.75 6.47 9.84
C ILE A 166 -8.06 7.26 10.94
N VAL A 167 -7.09 6.63 11.61
CA VAL A 167 -6.31 7.24 12.68
C VAL A 167 -4.91 7.60 12.20
N LEU A 168 -4.37 8.67 12.74
CA LEU A 168 -3.00 9.09 12.49
C LEU A 168 -2.09 8.67 13.64
N VAL A 169 -0.87 8.28 13.29
CA VAL A 169 0.19 7.92 14.25
C VAL A 169 1.44 8.73 13.97
N SER A 170 2.14 9.11 15.03
CA SER A 170 3.40 9.83 14.96
C SER A 170 4.56 8.89 14.58
N GLU A 171 5.65 9.47 14.08
CA GLU A 171 6.88 8.72 13.76
C GLU A 171 7.50 8.08 15.02
N ASP A 172 7.30 8.67 16.19
CA ASP A 172 7.76 8.09 17.46
C ASP A 172 6.93 6.87 17.87
N GLU A 173 5.62 6.86 17.63
CA GLU A 173 4.76 5.70 17.87
C GLU A 173 5.13 4.55 16.93
N ILE A 174 5.36 4.82 15.65
CA ILE A 174 5.84 3.82 14.68
C ILE A 174 7.16 3.21 15.17
N ARG A 175 8.14 4.03 15.51
CA ARG A 175 9.46 3.59 16.01
C ARG A 175 9.33 2.73 17.28
N ASN A 176 8.55 3.20 18.25
CA ASN A 176 8.36 2.50 19.50
C ASN A 176 7.64 1.15 19.33
N SER A 177 6.67 1.08 18.40
CA SER A 177 5.98 -0.17 18.06
C SER A 177 6.93 -1.17 17.41
N MET A 178 7.78 -0.75 16.48
CA MET A 178 8.81 -1.62 15.89
C MET A 178 9.76 -2.18 16.96
N ILE A 179 10.24 -1.33 17.88
CA ILE A 179 11.10 -1.75 18.97
C ILE A 179 10.37 -2.76 19.88
N ALA A 180 9.10 -2.52 20.20
CA ALA A 180 8.31 -3.42 21.02
C ALA A 180 8.12 -4.80 20.37
N LEU A 181 7.85 -4.85 19.05
CA LEU A 181 7.73 -6.09 18.29
C LEU A 181 9.03 -6.88 18.31
N ILE A 182 10.16 -6.23 18.08
CA ILE A 182 11.48 -6.88 18.13
C ILE A 182 11.76 -7.43 19.54
N GLN A 183 11.53 -6.60 20.58
CA GLN A 183 11.90 -6.96 21.95
C GLN A 183 10.98 -7.99 22.57
N ARG A 184 9.67 -7.89 22.35
CA ARG A 184 8.66 -8.74 23.00
C ARG A 184 8.31 -9.96 22.18
N ASN A 185 8.04 -9.78 20.89
CA ASN A 185 7.53 -10.83 20.01
C ASN A 185 8.65 -11.51 19.19
N LYS A 186 9.87 -10.96 19.18
CA LYS A 186 11.01 -11.44 18.35
C LYS A 186 10.70 -11.41 16.85
N VAL A 187 9.81 -10.52 16.44
CA VAL A 187 9.42 -10.30 15.06
C VAL A 187 10.15 -9.06 14.57
N VAL A 188 10.77 -9.18 13.40
CA VAL A 188 11.35 -8.05 12.67
C VAL A 188 10.35 -7.68 11.59
N THR A 189 9.67 -6.57 11.77
CA THR A 189 8.72 -6.04 10.79
C THR A 189 9.40 -5.08 9.82
N GLU A 190 8.88 -4.99 8.61
CA GLU A 190 9.15 -3.86 7.75
C GLU A 190 8.51 -2.58 8.35
N ARG A 191 9.01 -1.41 7.97
CA ARG A 191 8.60 -0.13 8.57
C ARG A 191 7.13 0.24 8.33
N SER A 192 6.49 -0.39 7.36
CA SER A 192 5.10 -0.14 6.96
C SER A 192 4.11 -1.25 7.39
N GLU A 193 4.56 -2.20 8.19
CA GLU A 193 3.73 -3.28 8.73
C GLU A 193 3.16 -2.98 10.11
#